data_d5f942dee1f28a85299a58a2457178e3
#
_entry.id   d5f942dee1f28a85299a58a2457178e3
#
_cell.length_a   1.000
_cell.length_b   1.000
_cell.length_c   1.000
_cell.angle_alpha   90.00
_cell.angle_beta   90.00
_cell.angle_gamma   90.00
#
_symmetry.space_group_name_H-M   'P 1'
#
loop_
_entity.id
_entity.type
_entity.pdbx_description
1 polymer ?
#
loop_
_entity_poly.entity_id
_entity_poly.type
_entity_poly.pdbx_seq_one_letter_code
_entity_poly.pdbx_strand_id
1 'polypeptide(L)'
;MGGGGFATSVGKGVGPECSKSRLGCPDEEVLGGMMPPNYGGTVSSTTLYWHDYETWGTDPGADKPAQFAGIRTDEELNIVGEPLMIYCRPSVDCLPQPMASLVTGISPQKALANGVPEIEFIQRILAELGAPGTCGVGYNSLRFDDEVTRYTLYRNLLDPYEREWRSGNSRWDIIDMVRLTYALRPEGIQWPTREDGAPSFRLEELTAANGISHEGAHDALSDVHATIDMARLIRKQQPKLYDYVFRLRRKQEAAKMIDMRERRPLLHISGKVSANHGHLTYVMPLASHPVNRNAVIVANLAMDPEPLLSLDADTLRERLYTSRDKLGEGELPVGLKLVHLNKCPVLAPANMLDDKRATELGIDRTTCEANWQKLKDIDLTEKLHNVFLDREFPERDVEADLYGGFLSDSDRDICRELHRGLAARGPEALAGEVPFTDKRLPELLFRMRARNFPETLSEEEHQRWQIWCFQRLTDATAGASITLEDYFRQLSELRVQYPERISLITELENWGDSLLA
;
A
#
# COMPACT_ATOMS: atom_id res chain seq x y z
N MET A 1 32.75 -58.96 -21.39
CA MET A 1 33.14 -59.78 -20.22
C MET A 1 32.41 -59.16 -19.05
N GLY A 2 31.38 -59.66 -18.65
CA GLY A 2 30.96 -60.60 -17.66
C GLY A 2 30.46 -59.79 -16.47
N GLY A 3 29.30 -59.84 -15.92
CA GLY A 3 28.30 -60.87 -15.85
C GLY A 3 27.85 -60.98 -14.39
N GLY A 4 26.55 -61.10 -14.16
CA GLY A 4 25.90 -61.59 -12.96
C GLY A 4 25.39 -60.53 -11.99
N GLY A 5 24.12 -60.25 -11.72
CA GLY A 5 22.92 -61.10 -11.69
C GLY A 5 22.79 -61.82 -10.35
N PHE A 6 21.82 -61.42 -9.52
CA PHE A 6 20.91 -62.33 -8.86
C PHE A 6 19.92 -61.61 -7.92
N ALA A 7 18.72 -62.04 -7.98
CA ALA A 7 17.47 -61.58 -7.36
C ALA A 7 17.18 -62.33 -6.03
N THR A 8 15.99 -61.97 -5.48
CA THR A 8 15.12 -62.63 -4.46
C THR A 8 15.52 -62.39 -2.99
N SER A 9 14.63 -62.20 -2.04
CA SER A 9 13.21 -62.60 -1.86
C SER A 9 12.62 -61.94 -0.58
N VAL A 10 11.35 -61.61 -0.66
CA VAL A 10 10.25 -61.67 0.31
C VAL A 10 10.55 -62.09 1.76
N GLY A 11 10.09 -61.29 2.71
CA GLY A 11 9.88 -61.67 4.11
C GLY A 11 8.80 -60.82 4.78
N LYS A 12 7.60 -61.40 4.99
CA LYS A 12 6.51 -60.89 5.83
C LYS A 12 6.87 -61.07 7.31
N GLY A 13 6.51 -60.09 8.17
CA GLY A 13 6.56 -60.23 9.62
C GLY A 13 5.62 -59.24 10.29
N VAL A 14 4.49 -59.69 10.62
CA VAL A 14 3.54 -59.60 11.73
C VAL A 14 3.97 -58.65 12.89
N GLY A 15 2.98 -57.74 13.29
CA GLY A 15 3.06 -56.85 14.42
C GLY A 15 2.99 -57.53 15.80
N PRO A 16 2.98 -56.73 16.84
CA PRO A 16 1.96 -56.95 17.84
C PRO A 16 1.20 -55.66 18.28
N GLU A 17 -0.07 -55.88 18.55
CA GLU A 17 -0.96 -55.01 19.35
C GLU A 17 -0.41 -54.78 20.73
N CYS A 18 -0.54 -53.58 21.28
CA CYS A 18 -0.49 -53.40 22.73
C CYS A 18 -1.55 -52.36 23.17
N SER A 19 -2.28 -52.86 24.07
CA SER A 19 -3.47 -52.45 24.82
C SER A 19 -3.53 -51.00 25.33
N LYS A 20 -4.77 -50.55 25.37
CA LYS A 20 -5.31 -49.35 26.05
C LYS A 20 -5.05 -49.42 27.56
N SER A 21 -4.55 -48.35 28.17
CA SER A 21 -4.82 -47.99 29.55
C SER A 21 -5.25 -46.52 29.62
N ARG A 22 -6.47 -46.34 30.13
CA ARG A 22 -7.05 -45.02 30.49
C ARG A 22 -6.35 -44.54 31.76
N LEU A 23 -5.89 -43.28 31.74
CA LEU A 23 -5.77 -42.45 32.94
C LEU A 23 -6.25 -41.05 32.61
N GLY A 24 -7.05 -40.48 33.50
CA GLY A 24 -7.92 -39.34 33.33
C GLY A 24 -7.21 -38.00 33.09
N CYS A 25 -7.90 -37.15 32.36
CA CYS A 25 -7.69 -35.71 32.28
C CYS A 25 -8.22 -35.03 33.53
N PRO A 26 -7.55 -34.02 34.04
CA PRO A 26 -8.19 -32.97 34.82
C PRO A 26 -8.63 -31.81 33.90
N ASP A 27 -9.68 -31.17 34.33
CA ASP A 27 -10.49 -30.14 33.71
C ASP A 27 -9.70 -28.98 33.06
N GLU A 28 -10.03 -28.70 31.78
CA GLU A 28 -9.75 -27.46 31.10
C GLU A 28 -10.77 -26.40 31.52
N GLU A 29 -10.36 -25.43 32.34
CA GLU A 29 -11.02 -24.13 32.42
C GLU A 29 -10.09 -23.00 32.01
N VAL A 30 -10.51 -22.33 30.93
CA VAL A 30 -10.37 -20.91 30.58
C VAL A 30 -8.98 -20.32 30.52
N LEU A 31 -8.44 -20.31 29.29
CA LEU A 31 -7.62 -19.19 28.78
C LEU A 31 -8.15 -18.85 27.40
N GLY A 32 -8.94 -17.75 27.32
CA GLY A 32 -9.47 -17.19 26.11
C GLY A 32 -8.36 -16.53 25.29
N GLY A 33 -7.64 -17.32 24.47
CA GLY A 33 -6.89 -16.81 23.35
C GLY A 33 -7.86 -16.54 22.21
N MET A 34 -7.95 -15.29 21.73
CA MET A 34 -8.72 -14.94 20.54
C MET A 34 -8.19 -15.72 19.34
N MET A 35 -8.80 -16.88 19.07
CA MET A 35 -8.69 -17.50 17.76
C MET A 35 -9.57 -16.69 16.78
N PRO A 36 -9.10 -16.49 15.51
CA PRO A 36 -9.97 -15.91 14.50
C PRO A 36 -11.23 -16.77 14.34
N PRO A 37 -12.37 -16.18 13.98
CA PRO A 37 -13.64 -16.91 13.82
C PRO A 37 -13.46 -18.09 12.87
N ASN A 38 -13.88 -19.27 13.33
CA ASN A 38 -13.75 -20.53 12.61
C ASN A 38 -14.80 -20.58 11.47
N TYR A 39 -14.42 -20.15 10.28
CA TYR A 39 -15.21 -20.36 9.06
C TYR A 39 -15.13 -21.84 8.63
N GLY A 40 -16.00 -22.66 9.21
CA GLY A 40 -16.18 -24.05 8.79
C GLY A 40 -16.78 -24.13 7.39
N GLY A 41 -15.97 -24.43 6.36
CA GLY A 41 -16.47 -24.65 5.01
C GLY A 41 -15.31 -24.86 4.04
N THR A 42 -15.26 -25.99 3.42
CA THR A 42 -14.37 -26.47 2.36
C THR A 42 -14.28 -25.51 1.18
N VAL A 43 -13.05 -25.30 0.69
CA VAL A 43 -12.60 -24.37 -0.38
C VAL A 43 -12.59 -22.92 0.08
N SER A 44 -11.39 -22.39 0.33
CA SER A 44 -11.16 -20.98 0.59
C SER A 44 -11.73 -20.12 -0.56
N SER A 45 -12.99 -19.70 -0.42
CA SER A 45 -13.55 -18.65 -1.27
C SER A 45 -12.79 -17.36 -0.98
N THR A 46 -12.27 -16.73 -2.02
CA THR A 46 -11.65 -15.40 -1.89
C THR A 46 -12.68 -14.45 -1.27
N THR A 47 -12.30 -13.70 -0.24
CA THR A 47 -13.10 -12.59 0.26
C THR A 47 -12.39 -11.27 -0.03
N LEU A 48 -13.16 -10.20 -0.17
CA LEU A 48 -12.65 -8.86 -0.37
C LEU A 48 -12.75 -8.11 0.96
N TYR A 49 -11.65 -7.54 1.42
CA TYR A 49 -11.65 -6.70 2.61
C TYR A 49 -11.39 -5.25 2.20
N TRP A 50 -12.46 -4.48 2.14
CA TRP A 50 -12.47 -3.08 1.76
C TRP A 50 -12.04 -2.24 2.94
N HIS A 51 -11.10 -1.34 2.76
CA HIS A 51 -10.54 -0.56 3.86
C HIS A 51 -10.11 0.83 3.42
N ASP A 52 -10.08 1.70 4.41
CA ASP A 52 -9.62 3.08 4.31
C ASP A 52 -8.99 3.53 5.62
N TYR A 53 -8.07 4.50 5.55
CA TYR A 53 -7.38 5.11 6.69
C TYR A 53 -7.57 6.60 6.72
N GLU A 54 -7.87 7.12 7.92
CA GLU A 54 -7.58 8.50 8.23
C GLU A 54 -6.25 8.59 8.97
N THR A 55 -5.42 9.57 8.61
CA THR A 55 -4.06 9.71 9.10
C THR A 55 -3.80 11.13 9.61
N TRP A 56 -2.78 11.30 10.43
CA TRP A 56 -2.36 12.61 10.93
C TRP A 56 -1.65 13.48 9.88
N GLY A 57 -1.48 12.99 8.65
CA GLY A 57 -0.87 13.73 7.54
C GLY A 57 -0.82 12.87 6.28
N THR A 58 -0.07 13.31 5.28
CA THR A 58 -0.10 12.74 3.93
C THR A 58 1.14 11.89 3.58
N ASP A 59 2.13 11.81 4.46
CA ASP A 59 3.32 10.97 4.27
C ASP A 59 3.22 9.68 5.10
N PRO A 60 2.95 8.50 4.48
CA PRO A 60 2.82 7.24 5.20
C PRO A 60 4.07 6.81 5.98
N GLY A 61 5.25 7.33 5.61
CA GLY A 61 6.51 7.02 6.28
C GLY A 61 6.74 7.84 7.54
N ALA A 62 6.24 9.07 7.58
CA ALA A 62 6.43 10.02 8.68
C ALA A 62 5.19 10.18 9.54
N ASP A 63 4.01 10.24 8.92
CA ASP A 63 2.72 10.40 9.59
C ASP A 63 2.17 9.05 10.08
N LYS A 64 1.34 9.11 11.10
CA LYS A 64 0.77 7.92 11.74
C LYS A 64 -0.73 7.83 11.47
N PRO A 65 -1.34 6.63 11.59
CA PRO A 65 -2.77 6.46 11.46
C PRO A 65 -3.52 7.14 12.62
N ALA A 66 -4.70 7.68 12.32
CA ALA A 66 -5.65 8.21 13.28
C ALA A 66 -6.89 7.31 13.41
N GLN A 67 -7.41 6.83 12.28
CA GLN A 67 -8.58 5.93 12.22
C GLN A 67 -8.37 4.91 11.10
N PHE A 68 -9.01 3.75 11.25
CA PHE A 68 -9.15 2.74 10.20
C PHE A 68 -10.59 2.26 10.18
N ALA A 69 -11.10 2.03 8.98
CA ALA A 69 -12.33 1.29 8.77
C ALA A 69 -12.14 0.15 7.78
N GLY A 70 -12.86 -0.94 7.99
CA GLY A 70 -12.82 -2.07 7.07
C GLY A 70 -14.13 -2.86 7.07
N ILE A 71 -14.50 -3.34 5.87
CA ILE A 71 -15.71 -4.15 5.64
C ILE A 71 -15.32 -5.35 4.78
N ARG A 72 -15.75 -6.53 5.18
CA ARG A 72 -15.57 -7.76 4.40
C ARG A 72 -16.77 -8.00 3.50
N THR A 73 -16.51 -8.39 2.25
CA THR A 73 -17.54 -8.88 1.32
C THR A 73 -17.14 -10.23 0.73
N ASP A 74 -18.12 -10.95 0.19
CA ASP A 74 -17.88 -12.03 -0.76
C ASP A 74 -17.47 -11.47 -2.14
N GLU A 75 -17.20 -12.35 -3.11
CA GLU A 75 -16.86 -11.93 -4.49
C GLU A 75 -18.07 -11.31 -5.23
N GLU A 76 -19.28 -11.52 -4.76
CA GLU A 76 -20.53 -10.91 -5.25
C GLU A 76 -20.76 -9.52 -4.68
N LEU A 77 -19.88 -9.03 -3.80
CA LEU A 77 -19.94 -7.75 -3.10
C LEU A 77 -21.05 -7.66 -2.04
N ASN A 78 -21.55 -8.81 -1.53
CA ASN A 78 -22.41 -8.83 -0.36
C ASN A 78 -21.56 -8.70 0.90
N ILE A 79 -21.98 -7.84 1.83
CA ILE A 79 -21.29 -7.64 3.10
C ILE A 79 -21.38 -8.91 3.94
N VAL A 80 -20.24 -9.34 4.51
CA VAL A 80 -20.08 -10.54 5.34
C VAL A 80 -19.43 -10.14 6.66
N GLY A 81 -20.12 -10.36 7.76
CA GLY A 81 -19.63 -9.99 9.09
C GLY A 81 -19.87 -8.52 9.45
N GLU A 82 -19.32 -8.12 10.58
CA GLU A 82 -19.45 -6.76 11.10
C GLU A 82 -18.29 -5.88 10.61
N PRO A 83 -18.54 -4.58 10.35
CA PRO A 83 -17.48 -3.64 10.04
C PRO A 83 -16.51 -3.49 11.21
N LEU A 84 -15.23 -3.36 10.90
CA LEU A 84 -14.24 -2.89 11.87
C LEU A 84 -14.07 -1.38 11.71
N MET A 85 -14.28 -0.61 12.77
CA MET A 85 -13.92 0.81 12.85
C MET A 85 -13.15 1.03 14.14
N ILE A 86 -11.94 1.57 14.05
CA ILE A 86 -11.03 1.68 15.18
C ILE A 86 -10.16 2.94 15.07
N TYR A 87 -10.00 3.64 16.20
CA TYR A 87 -9.07 4.76 16.33
C TYR A 87 -7.71 4.29 16.85
N CYS A 88 -6.64 4.89 16.33
CA CYS A 88 -5.30 4.75 16.86
C CYS A 88 -5.00 5.90 17.83
N ARG A 89 -4.55 5.59 19.04
CA ARG A 89 -4.11 6.63 19.99
C ARG A 89 -2.96 7.42 19.40
N PRO A 90 -3.01 8.76 19.44
CA PRO A 90 -1.90 9.60 19.01
C PRO A 90 -0.69 9.37 19.91
N SER A 91 0.49 9.33 19.31
CA SER A 91 1.75 9.19 20.02
C SER A 91 2.37 10.57 20.30
N VAL A 92 3.04 10.71 21.44
CA VAL A 92 3.69 11.96 21.86
C VAL A 92 4.85 12.40 20.96
N ASP A 93 5.33 11.55 20.09
CA ASP A 93 6.37 11.82 19.10
C ASP A 93 5.84 12.23 17.71
N CYS A 94 4.53 12.50 17.59
CA CYS A 94 3.89 12.84 16.33
C CYS A 94 2.89 13.99 16.51
N LEU A 95 3.08 15.05 15.74
CA LEU A 95 2.10 16.12 15.59
C LEU A 95 1.17 15.81 14.42
N PRO A 96 -0.16 15.96 14.59
CA PRO A 96 -1.06 15.92 13.46
C PRO A 96 -0.81 17.14 12.56
N GLN A 97 -0.80 16.95 11.25
CA GLN A 97 -0.83 18.09 10.35
C GLN A 97 -2.20 18.81 10.51
N PRO A 98 -2.21 20.12 10.82
CA PRO A 98 -3.47 20.81 11.15
C PRO A 98 -4.55 20.67 10.08
N MET A 99 -4.16 20.76 8.80
CA MET A 99 -5.10 20.61 7.69
C MET A 99 -5.69 19.19 7.60
N ALA A 100 -4.91 18.14 7.87
CA ALA A 100 -5.41 16.76 7.87
C ALA A 100 -6.51 16.59 8.92
N SER A 101 -6.29 17.10 10.14
CA SER A 101 -7.33 17.09 11.20
C SER A 101 -8.58 17.90 10.83
N LEU A 102 -8.42 19.03 10.13
CA LEU A 102 -9.57 19.82 9.67
C LEU A 102 -10.38 19.08 8.59
N VAL A 103 -9.74 18.33 7.73
CA VAL A 103 -10.39 17.54 6.68
C VAL A 103 -11.14 16.36 7.29
N THR A 104 -10.48 15.57 8.15
CA THR A 104 -11.04 14.34 8.75
C THR A 104 -12.01 14.62 9.91
N GLY A 105 -11.93 15.80 10.53
CA GLY A 105 -12.66 16.11 11.75
C GLY A 105 -12.20 15.31 12.99
N ILE A 106 -10.99 14.73 12.93
CA ILE A 106 -10.43 13.95 14.03
C ILE A 106 -9.43 14.80 14.80
N SER A 107 -9.70 15.00 16.10
CA SER A 107 -8.73 15.60 17.03
C SER A 107 -7.92 14.52 17.74
N PRO A 108 -6.68 14.84 18.19
CA PRO A 108 -5.91 13.94 19.05
C PRO A 108 -6.67 13.51 20.30
N GLN A 109 -7.44 14.41 20.91
CA GLN A 109 -8.26 14.13 22.10
C GLN A 109 -9.35 13.08 21.79
N LYS A 110 -10.04 13.22 20.64
CA LYS A 110 -11.03 12.23 20.19
C LYS A 110 -10.39 10.85 19.99
N ALA A 111 -9.24 10.80 19.33
CA ALA A 111 -8.51 9.56 19.07
C ALA A 111 -7.93 8.96 20.37
N LEU A 112 -7.47 9.79 21.30
CA LEU A 112 -6.99 9.35 22.60
C LEU A 112 -8.11 8.71 23.45
N ALA A 113 -9.28 9.34 23.46
CA ALA A 113 -10.43 8.87 24.26
C ALA A 113 -11.04 7.57 23.74
N ASN A 114 -11.03 7.35 22.41
CA ASN A 114 -11.74 6.24 21.76
C ASN A 114 -10.79 5.18 21.16
N GLY A 115 -9.49 5.46 21.13
CA GLY A 115 -8.52 4.64 20.43
C GLY A 115 -7.79 3.63 21.31
N VAL A 116 -7.09 2.73 20.65
CA VAL A 116 -6.20 1.73 21.25
C VAL A 116 -4.74 2.05 20.95
N PRO A 117 -3.76 1.50 21.68
CA PRO A 117 -2.35 1.60 21.34
C PRO A 117 -2.06 1.15 19.89
N GLU A 118 -1.05 1.72 19.26
CA GLU A 118 -0.75 1.45 17.83
C GLU A 118 -0.49 -0.03 17.54
N ILE A 119 0.13 -0.76 18.47
CA ILE A 119 0.37 -2.19 18.31
C ILE A 119 -0.95 -2.99 18.29
N GLU A 120 -1.90 -2.68 19.17
CA GLU A 120 -3.21 -3.32 19.19
C GLU A 120 -4.02 -2.93 17.95
N PHE A 121 -3.96 -1.66 17.55
CA PHE A 121 -4.58 -1.15 16.33
C PHE A 121 -4.16 -1.96 15.11
N ILE A 122 -2.85 -2.09 14.88
CA ILE A 122 -2.36 -2.80 13.70
C ILE A 122 -2.54 -4.32 13.77
N GLN A 123 -2.52 -4.91 14.98
CA GLN A 123 -2.81 -6.34 15.15
C GLN A 123 -4.26 -6.68 14.80
N ARG A 124 -5.23 -5.85 15.20
CA ARG A 124 -6.65 -6.02 14.83
C ARG A 124 -6.84 -5.90 13.31
N ILE A 125 -6.19 -4.95 12.68
CA ILE A 125 -6.21 -4.78 11.21
C ILE A 125 -5.55 -5.97 10.51
N LEU A 126 -4.41 -6.44 11.03
CA LEU A 126 -3.71 -7.60 10.48
C LEU A 126 -4.52 -8.89 10.60
N ALA A 127 -5.32 -9.06 11.66
CA ALA A 127 -6.22 -10.20 11.82
C ALA A 127 -7.23 -10.27 10.66
N GLU A 128 -7.72 -9.14 10.18
CA GLU A 128 -8.64 -9.05 9.04
C GLU A 128 -7.91 -9.20 7.70
N LEU A 129 -6.92 -8.34 7.43
CA LEU A 129 -6.20 -8.31 6.15
C LEU A 129 -5.32 -9.55 5.93
N GLY A 130 -4.84 -10.18 7.00
CA GLY A 130 -4.00 -11.37 6.98
C GLY A 130 -4.77 -12.69 6.95
N ALA A 131 -6.09 -12.68 7.11
CA ALA A 131 -6.91 -13.90 7.03
C ALA A 131 -6.73 -14.60 5.68
N PRO A 132 -6.64 -15.96 5.64
CA PRO A 132 -6.40 -16.69 4.40
C PRO A 132 -7.43 -16.41 3.30
N GLY A 133 -6.96 -16.21 2.06
CA GLY A 133 -7.82 -15.93 0.91
C GLY A 133 -8.36 -14.50 0.85
N THR A 134 -7.86 -13.59 1.70
CA THR A 134 -8.29 -12.18 1.70
C THR A 134 -7.65 -11.39 0.56
N CYS A 135 -8.46 -10.65 -0.18
CA CYS A 135 -8.02 -9.58 -1.06
C CYS A 135 -8.26 -8.23 -0.36
N GLY A 136 -7.19 -7.54 0.06
CA GLY A 136 -7.30 -6.17 0.57
C GLY A 136 -7.64 -5.22 -0.58
N VAL A 137 -8.70 -4.43 -0.43
CA VAL A 137 -9.23 -3.55 -1.49
C VAL A 137 -9.41 -2.14 -0.95
N GLY A 138 -9.05 -1.14 -1.74
CA GLY A 138 -9.32 0.26 -1.42
C GLY A 138 -9.39 1.15 -2.65
N TYR A 139 -9.58 2.43 -2.44
CA TYR A 139 -9.60 3.45 -3.47
C TYR A 139 -8.32 4.29 -3.42
N ASN A 140 -7.44 4.19 -4.39
CA ASN A 140 -6.09 4.76 -4.42
C ASN A 140 -5.16 4.19 -3.31
N SER A 141 -5.53 3.04 -2.76
CA SER A 141 -4.94 2.43 -1.56
C SER A 141 -3.50 1.95 -1.74
N LEU A 142 -3.10 1.49 -2.93
CA LEU A 142 -1.72 1.01 -3.19
C LEU A 142 -0.64 2.07 -2.97
N ARG A 143 -1.00 3.34 -2.98
CA ARG A 143 -0.08 4.47 -2.86
C ARG A 143 -0.13 5.12 -1.49
N PHE A 144 -1.17 4.85 -0.71
CA PHE A 144 -1.40 5.47 0.58
C PHE A 144 -1.72 4.42 1.67
N ASP A 145 -2.91 3.86 1.72
CA ASP A 145 -3.37 2.95 2.79
C ASP A 145 -2.49 1.72 2.97
N ASP A 146 -2.06 1.11 1.87
CA ASP A 146 -1.13 -0.02 1.89
C ASP A 146 0.24 0.37 2.43
N GLU A 147 0.71 1.58 2.12
CA GLU A 147 1.96 2.10 2.66
C GLU A 147 1.81 2.44 4.15
N VAL A 148 0.69 3.07 4.57
CA VAL A 148 0.37 3.29 5.99
C VAL A 148 0.38 1.96 6.75
N THR A 149 -0.28 0.94 6.20
CA THR A 149 -0.28 -0.41 6.80
C THR A 149 1.13 -0.98 6.89
N ARG A 150 1.93 -0.88 5.83
CA ARG A 150 3.31 -1.40 5.80
C ARG A 150 4.20 -0.73 6.83
N TYR A 151 4.20 0.60 6.88
CA TYR A 151 5.00 1.35 7.85
C TYR A 151 4.55 1.10 9.28
N THR A 152 3.23 0.97 9.51
CA THR A 152 2.70 0.66 10.85
C THR A 152 3.07 -0.76 11.29
N LEU A 153 3.01 -1.76 10.40
CA LEU A 153 3.49 -3.11 10.68
C LEU A 153 4.99 -3.10 10.99
N TYR A 154 5.79 -2.45 10.13
CA TYR A 154 7.24 -2.41 10.23
C TYR A 154 7.74 -1.81 11.54
N ARG A 155 7.22 -0.63 11.95
CA ARG A 155 7.65 0.02 13.21
C ARG A 155 7.14 -0.68 14.47
N ASN A 156 6.18 -1.61 14.31
CA ASN A 156 5.72 -2.52 15.36
C ASN A 156 6.32 -3.94 15.22
N LEU A 157 7.42 -4.11 14.47
CA LEU A 157 8.14 -5.38 14.29
C LEU A 157 7.28 -6.54 13.76
N LEU A 158 6.25 -6.22 12.98
CA LEU A 158 5.42 -7.17 12.25
C LEU A 158 5.86 -7.19 10.77
N ASP A 159 5.69 -8.34 10.08
CA ASP A 159 6.08 -8.43 8.67
C ASP A 159 5.19 -7.52 7.81
N PRO A 160 5.76 -6.53 7.11
CA PRO A 160 4.98 -5.53 6.37
C PRO A 160 4.37 -6.06 5.06
N TYR A 161 4.78 -7.24 4.59
CA TYR A 161 4.45 -7.73 3.25
C TYR A 161 3.66 -9.03 3.23
N GLU A 162 3.76 -9.91 4.26
CA GLU A 162 3.17 -11.26 4.24
C GLU A 162 1.66 -11.24 3.98
N ARG A 163 0.93 -10.27 4.53
CA ARG A 163 -0.52 -10.12 4.35
C ARG A 163 -0.95 -9.95 2.88
N GLU A 164 -0.03 -9.53 2.01
CA GLU A 164 -0.35 -9.19 0.62
C GLU A 164 -0.30 -10.39 -0.33
N TRP A 165 0.34 -11.49 0.08
CA TRP A 165 0.58 -12.62 -0.81
C TRP A 165 0.50 -13.99 -0.13
N ARG A 166 0.70 -14.06 1.20
CA ARG A 166 0.68 -15.33 1.93
C ARG A 166 -0.73 -15.91 1.96
N SER A 167 -0.85 -17.25 2.04
CA SER A 167 -2.11 -17.97 2.20
C SER A 167 -3.19 -17.65 1.13
N GLY A 168 -2.76 -17.33 -0.11
CA GLY A 168 -3.67 -17.00 -1.21
C GLY A 168 -4.15 -15.55 -1.23
N ASN A 169 -3.62 -14.71 -0.35
CA ASN A 169 -3.97 -13.29 -0.25
C ASN A 169 -3.53 -12.51 -1.49
N SER A 170 -4.13 -11.36 -1.67
CA SER A 170 -3.83 -10.41 -2.73
C SER A 170 -4.24 -9.00 -2.31
N ARG A 171 -3.93 -8.02 -3.15
CA ARG A 171 -4.39 -6.64 -3.02
C ARG A 171 -5.08 -6.21 -4.30
N TRP A 172 -5.92 -5.19 -4.21
CA TRP A 172 -6.55 -4.57 -5.36
C TRP A 172 -6.89 -3.11 -5.09
N ASP A 173 -6.41 -2.22 -5.93
CA ASP A 173 -6.76 -0.80 -5.91
C ASP A 173 -7.74 -0.55 -7.06
N ILE A 174 -8.95 -0.11 -6.73
CA ILE A 174 -9.98 0.03 -7.76
C ILE A 174 -9.91 1.35 -8.54
N ILE A 175 -9.09 2.32 -8.14
CA ILE A 175 -9.00 3.61 -8.86
C ILE A 175 -8.58 3.43 -10.32
N ASP A 176 -7.64 2.49 -10.59
CA ASP A 176 -7.20 2.26 -11.96
C ASP A 176 -8.21 1.42 -12.77
N MET A 177 -9.10 0.63 -12.11
CA MET A 177 -10.28 0.06 -12.74
C MET A 177 -11.28 1.14 -13.13
N VAL A 178 -11.56 2.10 -12.25
CA VAL A 178 -12.45 3.25 -12.52
C VAL A 178 -11.93 4.03 -13.72
N ARG A 179 -10.63 4.34 -13.76
CA ARG A 179 -9.96 5.03 -14.89
C ARG A 179 -10.05 4.25 -16.19
N LEU A 180 -9.83 2.92 -16.15
CA LEU A 180 -9.97 2.06 -17.35
C LEU A 180 -11.41 2.03 -17.83
N THR A 181 -12.38 1.98 -16.91
CA THR A 181 -13.82 2.01 -17.26
C THR A 181 -14.15 3.30 -18.00
N TYR A 182 -13.74 4.44 -17.47
CA TYR A 182 -13.87 5.73 -18.17
C TYR A 182 -13.22 5.70 -19.55
N ALA A 183 -11.99 5.22 -19.61
CA ALA A 183 -11.19 5.27 -20.84
C ALA A 183 -11.73 4.35 -21.95
N LEU A 184 -12.24 3.16 -21.63
CA LEU A 184 -12.60 2.16 -22.63
C LEU A 184 -14.10 1.82 -22.70
N ARG A 185 -14.85 2.01 -21.63
CA ARG A 185 -16.26 1.61 -21.52
C ARG A 185 -17.03 2.55 -20.59
N PRO A 186 -17.16 3.84 -20.97
CA PRO A 186 -17.76 4.86 -20.09
C PRO A 186 -19.26 4.75 -19.90
N GLU A 187 -19.94 3.92 -20.70
CA GLU A 187 -21.39 3.87 -20.77
C GLU A 187 -22.01 3.37 -19.45
N GLY A 188 -23.12 3.97 -19.05
CA GLY A 188 -23.90 3.60 -17.86
C GLY A 188 -23.38 4.21 -16.55
N ILE A 189 -22.34 5.05 -16.59
CA ILE A 189 -21.77 5.74 -15.45
C ILE A 189 -21.72 7.24 -15.76
N GLN A 190 -22.07 8.06 -14.78
CA GLN A 190 -21.93 9.52 -14.87
C GLN A 190 -20.53 9.92 -14.43
N TRP A 191 -19.83 10.62 -15.32
CA TRP A 191 -18.45 11.03 -15.11
C TRP A 191 -18.38 12.52 -14.81
N PRO A 192 -18.04 12.92 -13.58
CA PRO A 192 -17.85 14.33 -13.24
C PRO A 192 -16.63 14.90 -13.96
N THR A 193 -16.68 16.20 -14.22
CA THR A 193 -15.59 16.95 -14.83
C THR A 193 -15.13 18.05 -13.89
N ARG A 194 -13.83 18.29 -13.89
CA ARG A 194 -13.21 19.40 -13.18
C ARG A 194 -13.43 20.72 -13.93
N GLU A 195 -13.06 21.84 -13.31
CA GLU A 195 -13.15 23.17 -13.93
C GLU A 195 -12.35 23.29 -15.23
N ASP A 196 -11.24 22.56 -15.35
CA ASP A 196 -10.42 22.50 -16.56
C ASP A 196 -10.98 21.59 -17.68
N GLY A 197 -12.17 21.01 -17.47
CA GLY A 197 -12.83 20.10 -18.40
C GLY A 197 -12.33 18.66 -18.36
N ALA A 198 -11.29 18.36 -17.60
CA ALA A 198 -10.80 16.99 -17.44
C ALA A 198 -11.73 16.15 -16.55
N PRO A 199 -11.82 14.83 -16.76
CA PRO A 199 -12.60 13.98 -15.88
C PRO A 199 -12.03 13.97 -14.45
N SER A 200 -12.92 13.97 -13.48
CA SER A 200 -12.56 13.74 -12.08
C SER A 200 -12.73 12.28 -11.70
N PHE A 201 -11.75 11.77 -10.94
CA PHE A 201 -11.77 10.43 -10.39
C PHE A 201 -11.73 10.47 -8.85
N ARG A 202 -12.15 11.58 -8.25
CA ARG A 202 -12.34 11.67 -6.80
C ARG A 202 -13.57 10.90 -6.41
N LEU A 203 -13.47 10.11 -5.34
CA LEU A 203 -14.54 9.21 -4.91
C LEU A 203 -15.82 10.01 -4.58
N GLU A 204 -15.68 11.09 -3.84
CA GLU A 204 -16.78 11.97 -3.44
C GLU A 204 -17.53 12.60 -4.65
N GLU A 205 -16.80 12.97 -5.69
CA GLU A 205 -17.41 13.55 -6.91
C GLU A 205 -18.09 12.48 -7.77
N LEU A 206 -17.46 11.28 -7.86
CA LEU A 206 -18.03 10.15 -8.59
C LEU A 206 -19.29 9.61 -7.93
N THR A 207 -19.31 9.47 -6.62
CA THR A 207 -20.48 9.01 -5.87
C THR A 207 -21.62 9.99 -5.98
N ALA A 208 -21.36 11.29 -5.81
CA ALA A 208 -22.35 12.34 -5.98
C ALA A 208 -22.97 12.33 -7.40
N ALA A 209 -22.14 12.24 -8.45
CA ALA A 209 -22.61 12.22 -9.83
C ALA A 209 -23.48 10.99 -10.15
N ASN A 210 -23.28 9.87 -9.45
CA ASN A 210 -24.01 8.62 -9.69
C ASN A 210 -25.11 8.32 -8.66
N GLY A 211 -25.44 9.28 -7.78
CA GLY A 211 -26.48 9.11 -6.76
C GLY A 211 -26.16 8.03 -5.71
N ILE A 212 -24.89 7.77 -5.47
CA ILE A 212 -24.41 6.90 -4.41
C ILE A 212 -24.32 7.70 -3.12
N SER A 213 -24.91 7.20 -2.03
CA SER A 213 -24.84 7.87 -0.73
C SER A 213 -23.40 7.91 -0.24
N HIS A 214 -22.92 9.11 0.11
CA HIS A 214 -21.60 9.35 0.64
C HIS A 214 -21.68 10.47 1.68
N GLU A 215 -22.59 10.28 2.66
CA GLU A 215 -22.78 11.21 3.77
C GLU A 215 -21.62 11.03 4.76
N GLY A 216 -20.82 12.07 4.97
CA GLY A 216 -19.64 12.01 5.84
C GLY A 216 -18.37 11.63 5.08
N ALA A 217 -18.14 12.18 3.89
CA ALA A 217 -16.83 12.10 3.24
C ALA A 217 -15.71 12.46 4.24
N HIS A 218 -14.59 11.70 4.20
CA HIS A 218 -13.52 11.73 5.20
C HIS A 218 -13.90 11.17 6.60
N ASP A 219 -14.92 10.30 6.65
CA ASP A 219 -15.06 9.29 7.69
C ASP A 219 -14.74 7.94 7.04
N ALA A 220 -13.71 7.28 7.50
CA ALA A 220 -13.16 6.08 6.85
C ALA A 220 -14.24 5.01 6.56
N LEU A 221 -15.25 4.84 7.42
CA LEU A 221 -16.30 3.86 7.19
C LEU A 221 -17.24 4.27 6.05
N SER A 222 -17.54 5.58 5.92
CA SER A 222 -18.32 6.14 4.81
C SER A 222 -17.59 5.96 3.48
N ASP A 223 -16.28 6.20 3.47
CA ASP A 223 -15.44 6.05 2.27
C ASP A 223 -15.32 4.58 1.84
N VAL A 224 -15.27 3.63 2.79
CA VAL A 224 -15.33 2.19 2.49
C VAL A 224 -16.66 1.81 1.84
N HIS A 225 -17.80 2.26 2.37
CA HIS A 225 -19.12 1.99 1.76
C HIS A 225 -19.22 2.57 0.35
N ALA A 226 -18.78 3.82 0.17
CA ALA A 226 -18.76 4.50 -1.13
C ALA A 226 -17.89 3.74 -2.16
N THR A 227 -16.73 3.21 -1.73
CA THR A 227 -15.85 2.40 -2.55
C THR A 227 -16.50 1.09 -2.98
N ILE A 228 -17.20 0.38 -2.07
CA ILE A 228 -17.94 -0.84 -2.39
C ILE A 228 -19.06 -0.53 -3.42
N ASP A 229 -19.82 0.54 -3.22
CA ASP A 229 -20.93 0.87 -4.10
C ASP A 229 -20.45 1.34 -5.47
N MET A 230 -19.32 2.04 -5.56
CA MET A 230 -18.67 2.35 -6.83
C MET A 230 -18.24 1.07 -7.57
N ALA A 231 -17.69 0.10 -6.87
CA ALA A 231 -17.34 -1.20 -7.44
C ALA A 231 -18.58 -1.98 -7.92
N ARG A 232 -19.69 -1.96 -7.14
CA ARG A 232 -20.99 -2.54 -7.53
C ARG A 232 -21.53 -1.90 -8.80
N LEU A 233 -21.46 -0.55 -8.90
CA LEU A 233 -21.88 0.18 -10.09
C LEU A 233 -21.10 -0.28 -11.32
N ILE A 234 -19.76 -0.33 -11.26
CA ILE A 234 -18.92 -0.77 -12.38
C ILE A 234 -19.21 -2.23 -12.72
N ARG A 235 -19.31 -3.12 -11.74
CA ARG A 235 -19.63 -4.53 -11.98
C ARG A 235 -20.98 -4.71 -12.66
N LYS A 236 -21.97 -3.92 -12.28
CA LYS A 236 -23.32 -3.94 -12.90
C LYS A 236 -23.29 -3.44 -14.33
N GLN A 237 -22.61 -2.34 -14.62
CA GLN A 237 -22.59 -1.71 -15.93
C GLN A 237 -21.62 -2.37 -16.90
N GLN A 238 -20.46 -2.81 -16.40
CA GLN A 238 -19.33 -3.32 -17.19
C GLN A 238 -18.76 -4.63 -16.60
N PRO A 239 -19.57 -5.71 -16.45
CA PRO A 239 -19.18 -6.92 -15.72
C PRO A 239 -17.93 -7.59 -16.29
N LYS A 240 -17.79 -7.65 -17.63
CA LYS A 240 -16.61 -8.26 -18.27
C LYS A 240 -15.33 -7.49 -18.01
N LEU A 241 -15.41 -6.14 -17.95
CA LEU A 241 -14.27 -5.30 -17.64
C LEU A 241 -13.88 -5.42 -16.16
N TYR A 242 -14.87 -5.45 -15.26
CA TYR A 242 -14.66 -5.71 -13.84
C TYR A 242 -13.90 -7.01 -13.61
N ASP A 243 -14.40 -8.12 -14.17
CA ASP A 243 -13.77 -9.45 -14.04
C ASP A 243 -12.36 -9.49 -14.66
N TYR A 244 -12.16 -8.77 -15.76
CA TYR A 244 -10.86 -8.66 -16.42
C TYR A 244 -9.83 -7.97 -15.50
N VAL A 245 -10.17 -6.79 -14.96
CA VAL A 245 -9.26 -6.03 -14.10
C VAL A 245 -9.06 -6.75 -12.77
N PHE A 246 -10.11 -7.35 -12.20
CA PHE A 246 -10.00 -8.14 -10.97
C PHE A 246 -8.99 -9.28 -11.09
N ARG A 247 -8.91 -9.95 -12.24
CA ARG A 247 -7.90 -10.98 -12.49
C ARG A 247 -6.48 -10.41 -12.56
N LEU A 248 -6.30 -9.22 -13.15
CA LEU A 248 -4.99 -8.57 -13.27
C LEU A 248 -4.36 -8.15 -11.93
N ARG A 249 -5.11 -8.14 -10.82
CA ARG A 249 -4.55 -7.93 -9.48
C ARG A 249 -3.47 -8.97 -9.13
N ARG A 250 -3.53 -10.15 -9.75
CA ARG A 250 -2.53 -11.20 -9.57
C ARG A 250 -1.34 -10.97 -10.50
N LYS A 251 -0.14 -10.87 -9.91
CA LYS A 251 1.12 -10.65 -10.63
C LYS A 251 1.29 -11.57 -11.85
N GLN A 252 0.93 -12.85 -11.71
CA GLN A 252 1.08 -13.83 -12.80
C GLN A 252 0.18 -13.48 -14.00
N GLU A 253 -1.02 -12.99 -13.75
CA GLU A 253 -1.95 -12.61 -14.84
C GLU A 253 -1.46 -11.32 -15.53
N ALA A 254 -0.99 -10.33 -14.77
CA ALA A 254 -0.38 -9.14 -15.33
C ALA A 254 0.89 -9.46 -16.15
N ALA A 255 1.71 -10.39 -15.66
CA ALA A 255 2.93 -10.81 -16.36
C ALA A 255 2.66 -11.47 -17.72
N LYS A 256 1.55 -12.21 -17.87
CA LYS A 256 1.15 -12.81 -19.16
C LYS A 256 0.85 -11.79 -20.24
N MET A 257 0.53 -10.56 -19.86
CA MET A 257 0.29 -9.45 -20.81
C MET A 257 1.58 -8.92 -21.42
N ILE A 258 2.72 -9.11 -20.76
CA ILE A 258 4.01 -8.57 -21.16
C ILE A 258 4.71 -9.53 -22.13
N ASP A 259 4.81 -9.14 -23.39
CA ASP A 259 5.55 -9.87 -24.41
C ASP A 259 6.91 -9.18 -24.68
N MET A 260 7.96 -9.71 -24.04
CA MET A 260 9.33 -9.18 -24.18
C MET A 260 9.98 -9.53 -25.53
N ARG A 261 9.44 -10.52 -26.27
CA ARG A 261 9.98 -10.95 -27.56
C ARG A 261 9.43 -10.11 -28.70
N GLU A 262 8.10 -10.07 -28.81
CA GLU A 262 7.41 -9.35 -29.89
C GLU A 262 7.26 -7.85 -29.56
N ARG A 263 7.45 -7.49 -28.27
CA ARG A 263 7.32 -6.10 -27.78
C ARG A 263 6.05 -5.40 -28.26
N ARG A 264 4.91 -6.15 -28.24
CA ARG A 264 3.62 -5.64 -28.69
C ARG A 264 3.15 -4.51 -27.81
N PRO A 265 2.58 -3.43 -28.40
CA PRO A 265 1.98 -2.36 -27.63
C PRO A 265 0.84 -2.83 -26.74
N LEU A 266 0.78 -2.28 -25.55
CA LEU A 266 -0.30 -2.45 -24.60
C LEU A 266 -0.87 -1.09 -24.22
N LEU A 267 -2.14 -1.07 -23.86
CA LEU A 267 -2.75 0.04 -23.13
C LEU A 267 -2.37 -0.08 -21.66
N HIS A 268 -2.06 1.04 -21.04
CA HIS A 268 -1.72 1.09 -19.62
C HIS A 268 -2.37 2.30 -18.95
N ILE A 269 -3.06 2.04 -17.84
CA ILE A 269 -3.61 3.07 -16.96
C ILE A 269 -2.56 3.48 -15.94
N SER A 270 -2.40 4.78 -15.75
CA SER A 270 -1.49 5.32 -14.73
C SER A 270 -1.84 6.74 -14.33
N GLY A 271 -1.90 6.99 -13.03
CA GLY A 271 -2.05 8.34 -12.49
C GLY A 271 -0.96 9.36 -12.89
N LYS A 272 0.15 8.90 -13.51
CA LYS A 272 1.19 9.78 -14.09
C LYS A 272 0.86 10.26 -15.51
N VAL A 273 -0.17 9.71 -16.14
CA VAL A 273 -0.69 10.18 -17.44
C VAL A 273 -1.81 11.19 -17.15
N SER A 274 -1.93 12.20 -18.00
CA SER A 274 -2.94 13.25 -17.84
C SER A 274 -4.37 12.68 -17.77
N ALA A 275 -5.19 13.26 -16.91
CA ALA A 275 -6.63 12.95 -16.83
C ALA A 275 -7.36 13.27 -18.14
N ASN A 276 -6.89 14.26 -18.92
CA ASN A 276 -7.44 14.57 -20.25
C ASN A 276 -7.38 13.38 -21.22
N HIS A 277 -6.41 12.47 -21.03
CA HIS A 277 -6.32 11.20 -21.76
C HIS A 277 -6.93 10.02 -20.99
N GLY A 278 -7.78 10.26 -19.98
CA GLY A 278 -8.35 9.23 -19.12
C GLY A 278 -7.30 8.43 -18.36
N HIS A 279 -6.13 9.01 -18.08
CA HIS A 279 -4.97 8.32 -17.52
C HIS A 279 -4.45 7.14 -18.37
N LEU A 280 -4.86 7.04 -19.63
CA LEU A 280 -4.54 5.96 -20.56
C LEU A 280 -3.37 6.36 -21.48
N THR A 281 -2.46 5.43 -21.73
CA THR A 281 -1.43 5.58 -22.77
C THR A 281 -1.06 4.24 -23.38
N TYR A 282 -0.45 4.26 -24.56
CA TYR A 282 0.20 3.10 -25.15
C TYR A 282 1.60 2.92 -24.58
N VAL A 283 1.93 1.70 -24.17
CA VAL A 283 3.27 1.34 -23.70
C VAL A 283 3.82 0.15 -24.46
N MET A 284 5.15 0.13 -24.62
CA MET A 284 5.88 -0.98 -25.21
C MET A 284 6.88 -1.54 -24.19
N PRO A 285 6.91 -2.85 -23.89
CA PRO A 285 7.95 -3.45 -23.07
C PRO A 285 9.33 -3.31 -23.70
N LEU A 286 10.33 -2.87 -22.93
CA LEU A 286 11.71 -2.68 -23.40
C LEU A 286 12.67 -3.68 -22.73
N ALA A 287 12.68 -3.71 -21.41
CA ALA A 287 13.58 -4.56 -20.61
C ALA A 287 12.96 -4.88 -19.23
N SER A 288 13.42 -5.96 -18.60
CA SER A 288 13.21 -6.18 -17.18
C SER A 288 14.08 -5.22 -16.38
N HIS A 289 13.60 -4.77 -15.22
CA HIS A 289 14.40 -3.90 -14.35
C HIS A 289 15.58 -4.69 -13.75
N PRO A 290 16.81 -4.15 -13.74
CA PRO A 290 18.01 -4.89 -13.34
C PRO A 290 18.00 -5.33 -11.87
N VAL A 291 17.38 -4.56 -10.99
CA VAL A 291 17.33 -4.84 -9.54
C VAL A 291 15.95 -5.31 -9.10
N ASN A 292 14.89 -4.61 -9.49
CA ASN A 292 13.52 -4.93 -9.06
C ASN A 292 12.86 -5.95 -10.00
N ARG A 293 12.90 -7.23 -9.64
CA ARG A 293 12.30 -8.35 -10.40
C ARG A 293 10.79 -8.24 -10.63
N ASN A 294 10.12 -7.29 -9.97
CA ASN A 294 8.69 -7.05 -10.15
C ASN A 294 8.40 -5.90 -11.12
N ALA A 295 9.43 -5.24 -11.67
CA ALA A 295 9.27 -4.10 -12.55
C ALA A 295 9.71 -4.43 -13.98
N VAL A 296 8.94 -3.93 -14.94
CA VAL A 296 9.25 -3.91 -16.37
C VAL A 296 9.43 -2.47 -16.81
N ILE A 297 10.53 -2.19 -17.49
CA ILE A 297 10.81 -0.90 -18.11
C ILE A 297 10.04 -0.85 -19.42
N VAL A 298 9.21 0.18 -19.59
CA VAL A 298 8.38 0.36 -20.80
C VAL A 298 8.59 1.74 -21.41
N ALA A 299 8.49 1.84 -22.74
CA ALA A 299 8.38 3.11 -23.44
C ALA A 299 6.92 3.57 -23.46
N ASN A 300 6.68 4.86 -23.22
CA ASN A 300 5.42 5.52 -23.50
C ASN A 300 5.39 5.93 -24.97
N LEU A 301 4.61 5.24 -25.79
CA LEU A 301 4.56 5.44 -27.22
C LEU A 301 3.88 6.74 -27.66
N ALA A 302 3.17 7.42 -26.75
CA ALA A 302 2.62 8.76 -27.03
C ALA A 302 3.68 9.88 -26.96
N MET A 303 4.91 9.55 -26.55
CA MET A 303 6.02 10.49 -26.42
C MET A 303 7.07 10.23 -27.51
N ASP A 304 7.79 11.27 -27.91
CA ASP A 304 8.87 11.13 -28.89
C ASP A 304 9.96 10.19 -28.33
N PRO A 305 10.32 9.12 -29.04
CA PRO A 305 11.35 8.18 -28.61
C PRO A 305 12.79 8.70 -28.79
N GLU A 306 12.99 9.88 -29.41
CA GLU A 306 14.31 10.41 -29.72
C GLU A 306 15.26 10.43 -28.50
N PRO A 307 14.84 10.87 -27.30
CA PRO A 307 15.72 10.81 -26.12
C PRO A 307 16.20 9.40 -25.78
N LEU A 308 15.37 8.37 -26.02
CA LEU A 308 15.75 6.96 -25.78
C LEU A 308 16.82 6.48 -26.76
N LEU A 309 16.82 7.04 -27.96
CA LEU A 309 17.71 6.63 -29.03
C LEU A 309 19.05 7.38 -28.98
N SER A 310 19.02 8.71 -28.81
CA SER A 310 20.16 9.59 -28.95
C SER A 310 20.98 9.81 -27.68
N LEU A 311 20.34 9.83 -26.49
CA LEU A 311 21.04 10.11 -25.24
C LEU A 311 21.80 8.89 -24.70
N ASP A 312 22.95 9.15 -24.05
CA ASP A 312 23.62 8.15 -23.24
C ASP A 312 22.83 7.85 -21.94
N ALA A 313 23.27 6.83 -21.18
CA ALA A 313 22.53 6.36 -19.99
C ALA A 313 22.49 7.40 -18.87
N ASP A 314 23.56 8.16 -18.67
CA ASP A 314 23.65 9.14 -17.56
C ASP A 314 22.78 10.36 -17.83
N THR A 315 22.88 10.93 -19.05
CA THR A 315 22.02 12.03 -19.49
C THR A 315 20.54 11.61 -19.51
N LEU A 316 20.26 10.38 -19.95
CA LEU A 316 18.89 9.84 -19.96
C LEU A 316 18.34 9.70 -18.55
N ARG A 317 19.17 9.25 -17.58
CA ARG A 317 18.83 9.17 -16.17
C ARG A 317 18.53 10.54 -15.58
N GLU A 318 19.42 11.50 -15.75
CA GLU A 318 19.24 12.86 -15.26
C GLU A 318 17.92 13.46 -15.76
N ARG A 319 17.68 13.37 -17.07
CA ARG A 319 16.48 13.91 -17.71
C ARG A 319 15.19 13.18 -17.28
N LEU A 320 15.25 11.86 -17.05
CA LEU A 320 14.11 11.06 -16.56
C LEU A 320 13.60 11.53 -15.19
N TYR A 321 14.51 12.03 -14.35
CA TYR A 321 14.20 12.50 -13.00
C TYR A 321 14.08 14.02 -12.89
N THR A 322 14.30 14.73 -13.98
CA THR A 322 14.07 16.18 -14.07
C THR A 322 12.58 16.44 -14.35
N SER A 323 11.97 17.31 -13.56
CA SER A 323 10.58 17.71 -13.79
C SER A 323 10.47 18.52 -15.10
N ARG A 324 9.32 18.40 -15.79
CA ARG A 324 9.13 18.99 -17.12
C ARG A 324 9.35 20.50 -17.18
N ASP A 325 8.98 21.19 -16.12
CA ASP A 325 9.16 22.65 -15.98
C ASP A 325 10.62 23.08 -15.79
N LYS A 326 11.53 22.13 -15.51
CA LYS A 326 12.97 22.35 -15.35
C LYS A 326 13.80 21.86 -16.53
N LEU A 327 13.16 21.30 -17.56
CA LEU A 327 13.84 20.94 -18.79
C LEU A 327 14.29 22.19 -19.54
N GLY A 328 15.47 22.12 -20.17
CA GLY A 328 16.02 23.19 -21.00
C GLY A 328 15.20 23.42 -22.28
N GLU A 329 15.37 24.58 -22.89
CA GLU A 329 14.71 24.91 -24.15
C GLU A 329 15.09 23.89 -25.25
N GLY A 330 14.09 23.27 -25.87
CA GLY A 330 14.27 22.22 -26.89
C GLY A 330 14.56 20.84 -26.35
N GLU A 331 14.63 20.64 -25.03
CA GLU A 331 14.80 19.33 -24.43
C GLU A 331 13.47 18.57 -24.36
N LEU A 332 13.46 17.37 -24.96
CA LEU A 332 12.30 16.50 -24.93
C LEU A 332 12.27 15.68 -23.63
N PRO A 333 11.11 15.53 -22.99
CA PRO A 333 10.95 14.68 -21.81
C PRO A 333 11.14 13.19 -22.18
N VAL A 334 11.66 12.42 -21.24
CA VAL A 334 11.93 11.00 -21.44
C VAL A 334 10.65 10.17 -21.31
N GLY A 335 10.31 9.44 -22.38
CA GLY A 335 9.14 8.55 -22.45
C GLY A 335 9.36 7.18 -21.79
N LEU A 336 10.06 7.09 -20.65
CA LEU A 336 10.25 5.85 -19.89
C LEU A 336 9.32 5.76 -18.69
N LYS A 337 8.91 4.54 -18.37
CA LYS A 337 8.06 4.23 -17.23
C LYS A 337 8.35 2.83 -16.68
N LEU A 338 8.11 2.63 -15.38
CA LEU A 338 8.11 1.30 -14.78
C LEU A 338 6.67 0.80 -14.61
N VAL A 339 6.41 -0.42 -15.06
CA VAL A 339 5.19 -1.18 -14.76
C VAL A 339 5.55 -2.19 -13.68
N HIS A 340 5.02 -1.98 -12.48
CA HIS A 340 5.23 -2.87 -11.34
C HIS A 340 4.18 -3.98 -11.31
N LEU A 341 4.57 -5.20 -11.65
CA LEU A 341 3.67 -6.35 -11.76
C LEU A 341 2.98 -6.74 -10.45
N ASN A 342 3.58 -6.39 -9.32
CA ASN A 342 3.04 -6.63 -7.98
C ASN A 342 2.24 -5.45 -7.39
N LYS A 343 1.98 -4.41 -8.19
CA LYS A 343 1.17 -3.24 -7.81
C LYS A 343 -0.11 -3.16 -8.65
N CYS A 344 -0.78 -4.27 -8.88
CA CYS A 344 -2.05 -4.39 -9.60
C CYS A 344 -2.11 -3.57 -10.91
N PRO A 345 -1.11 -3.67 -11.81
CA PRO A 345 -1.08 -2.80 -12.98
C PRO A 345 -2.26 -3.11 -13.89
N VAL A 346 -2.97 -2.07 -14.31
CA VAL A 346 -4.05 -2.20 -15.29
C VAL A 346 -3.44 -2.08 -16.68
N LEU A 347 -3.40 -3.22 -17.35
CA LEU A 347 -2.91 -3.40 -18.72
C LEU A 347 -4.05 -3.93 -19.60
N ALA A 348 -4.09 -3.55 -20.88
CA ALA A 348 -5.06 -4.08 -21.83
C ALA A 348 -4.45 -4.22 -23.23
N PRO A 349 -4.95 -5.15 -24.07
CA PRO A 349 -4.53 -5.22 -25.47
C PRO A 349 -4.79 -3.91 -26.22
N ALA A 350 -3.87 -3.51 -27.07
CA ALA A 350 -3.94 -2.25 -27.83
C ALA A 350 -5.24 -2.10 -28.66
N ASN A 351 -5.79 -3.20 -29.13
CA ASN A 351 -7.02 -3.22 -29.94
C ASN A 351 -8.32 -2.99 -29.14
N MET A 352 -8.26 -2.87 -27.81
CA MET A 352 -9.43 -2.52 -27.00
C MET A 352 -9.83 -1.04 -27.08
N LEU A 353 -8.92 -0.19 -27.57
CA LEU A 353 -9.17 1.23 -27.84
C LEU A 353 -9.44 1.41 -29.32
N ASP A 354 -10.65 1.75 -29.70
CA ASP A 354 -11.02 2.08 -31.08
C ASP A 354 -10.63 3.51 -31.47
N ASP A 355 -10.70 3.84 -32.76
CA ASP A 355 -10.27 5.14 -33.28
C ASP A 355 -11.14 6.30 -32.78
N LYS A 356 -12.44 6.08 -32.62
CA LYS A 356 -13.35 7.08 -32.13
C LYS A 356 -13.00 7.46 -30.69
N ARG A 357 -12.87 6.44 -29.83
CA ARG A 357 -12.54 6.66 -28.42
C ARG A 357 -11.15 7.23 -28.23
N ALA A 358 -10.17 6.81 -29.04
CA ALA A 358 -8.81 7.38 -29.05
C ALA A 358 -8.86 8.88 -29.34
N THR A 359 -9.67 9.30 -30.36
CA THR A 359 -9.84 10.70 -30.73
C THR A 359 -10.48 11.49 -29.59
N GLU A 360 -11.52 10.96 -28.96
CA GLU A 360 -12.19 11.60 -27.80
C GLU A 360 -11.23 11.81 -26.62
N LEU A 361 -10.31 10.88 -26.40
CA LEU A 361 -9.26 10.94 -25.36
C LEU A 361 -8.02 11.74 -25.79
N GLY A 362 -7.99 12.28 -27.01
CA GLY A 362 -6.83 13.00 -27.54
C GLY A 362 -5.58 12.12 -27.68
N ILE A 363 -5.75 10.82 -27.93
CA ILE A 363 -4.65 9.86 -28.12
C ILE A 363 -4.41 9.67 -29.62
N ASP A 364 -3.24 10.08 -30.10
CA ASP A 364 -2.83 9.87 -31.49
C ASP A 364 -2.26 8.47 -31.69
N ARG A 365 -3.10 7.55 -32.16
CA ARG A 365 -2.72 6.15 -32.45
C ARG A 365 -1.68 6.05 -33.57
N THR A 366 -1.71 6.98 -34.54
CA THR A 366 -0.76 6.98 -35.67
C THR A 366 0.66 7.27 -35.17
N THR A 367 0.79 8.29 -34.31
CA THR A 367 2.07 8.59 -33.65
C THR A 367 2.53 7.43 -32.78
N CYS A 368 1.63 6.81 -31.98
CA CYS A 368 1.98 5.65 -31.17
C CYS A 368 2.49 4.47 -32.00
N GLU A 369 1.84 4.18 -33.13
CA GLU A 369 2.26 3.12 -34.07
C GLU A 369 3.62 3.45 -34.71
N ALA A 370 3.81 4.68 -35.17
CA ALA A 370 5.09 5.13 -35.76
C ALA A 370 6.24 5.02 -34.75
N ASN A 371 6.00 5.38 -33.50
CA ASN A 371 7.00 5.29 -32.43
C ASN A 371 7.30 3.82 -32.06
N TRP A 372 6.28 2.95 -32.04
CA TRP A 372 6.50 1.51 -31.88
C TRP A 372 7.38 0.95 -33.01
N GLN A 373 7.09 1.29 -34.27
CA GLN A 373 7.90 0.83 -35.42
C GLN A 373 9.36 1.29 -35.31
N LYS A 374 9.61 2.51 -34.78
CA LYS A 374 10.98 3.01 -34.55
C LYS A 374 11.74 2.21 -33.48
N LEU A 375 11.05 1.74 -32.44
CA LEU A 375 11.68 1.16 -31.25
C LEU A 375 11.74 -0.37 -31.25
N LYS A 376 10.81 -1.06 -31.91
CA LYS A 376 10.55 -2.51 -31.74
C LYS A 376 11.77 -3.39 -31.98
N ASP A 377 12.62 -3.02 -32.93
CA ASP A 377 13.79 -3.81 -33.37
C ASP A 377 15.10 -3.34 -32.70
N ILE A 378 15.05 -2.31 -31.86
CA ILE A 378 16.24 -1.74 -31.21
C ILE A 378 16.41 -2.36 -29.83
N ASP A 379 17.58 -2.92 -29.56
CA ASP A 379 17.92 -3.40 -28.22
C ASP A 379 18.51 -2.24 -27.38
N LEU A 380 17.73 -1.85 -26.37
CA LEU A 380 18.11 -0.81 -25.40
C LEU A 380 18.44 -1.41 -24.03
N THR A 381 18.50 -2.74 -23.89
CA THR A 381 18.57 -3.43 -22.60
C THR A 381 19.74 -2.95 -21.76
N GLU A 382 20.96 -2.94 -22.30
CA GLU A 382 22.16 -2.52 -21.57
C GLU A 382 22.08 -1.04 -21.16
N LYS A 383 21.68 -0.14 -22.08
CA LYS A 383 21.49 1.28 -21.77
C LYS A 383 20.48 1.46 -20.63
N LEU A 384 19.33 0.81 -20.72
CA LEU A 384 18.27 0.93 -19.73
C LEU A 384 18.67 0.33 -18.38
N HIS A 385 19.42 -0.77 -18.37
CA HIS A 385 19.98 -1.30 -17.14
C HIS A 385 20.87 -0.26 -16.46
N ASN A 386 21.76 0.39 -17.21
CA ASN A 386 22.63 1.45 -16.68
C ASN A 386 21.83 2.66 -16.15
N VAL A 387 20.71 3.02 -16.78
CA VAL A 387 19.80 4.08 -16.27
C VAL A 387 19.24 3.74 -14.89
N PHE A 388 18.95 2.45 -14.62
CA PHE A 388 18.27 2.01 -13.39
C PHE A 388 19.18 1.26 -12.40
N LEU A 389 20.47 1.07 -12.74
CA LEU A 389 21.47 0.59 -11.80
C LEU A 389 21.87 1.70 -10.84
N ASP A 390 22.09 1.31 -9.62
CA ASP A 390 22.65 2.07 -8.49
C ASP A 390 22.03 3.45 -8.20
N ARG A 391 21.26 3.46 -7.14
CA ARG A 391 21.00 4.66 -6.35
C ARG A 391 21.52 4.43 -4.95
N GLU A 392 22.50 5.19 -4.55
CA GLU A 392 22.73 5.43 -3.14
C GLU A 392 21.54 6.27 -2.64
N PHE A 393 20.78 5.71 -1.71
CA PHE A 393 19.76 6.47 -1.02
C PHE A 393 20.41 7.14 0.18
N PRO A 394 20.07 8.41 0.48
CA PRO A 394 20.54 9.06 1.69
C PRO A 394 20.11 8.25 2.91
N GLU A 395 20.92 8.28 3.94
CA GLU A 395 20.61 7.69 5.24
C GLU A 395 19.30 8.28 5.77
N ARG A 396 18.40 7.41 6.23
CA ARG A 396 17.07 7.79 6.70
C ARG A 396 16.91 7.39 8.16
N ASP A 397 15.97 8.02 8.84
CA ASP A 397 15.52 7.52 10.15
C ASP A 397 15.05 6.06 10.01
N VAL A 398 15.30 5.25 11.04
CA VAL A 398 15.02 3.81 10.99
C VAL A 398 13.55 3.50 10.69
N GLU A 399 12.59 4.35 11.11
CA GLU A 399 11.17 4.16 10.82
C GLU A 399 10.82 4.47 9.36
N ALA A 400 11.55 5.38 8.72
CA ALA A 400 11.41 5.71 7.31
C ALA A 400 12.19 4.76 6.39
N ASP A 401 13.03 3.87 6.94
CA ASP A 401 13.91 2.98 6.19
C ASP A 401 13.31 1.59 5.94
N LEU A 402 12.00 1.49 5.80
CA LEU A 402 11.29 0.27 5.43
C LEU A 402 11.85 -0.39 4.15
N TYR A 403 12.25 0.44 3.18
CA TYR A 403 12.75 0.00 1.87
C TYR A 403 14.27 -0.07 1.78
N GLY A 404 15.01 0.16 2.86
CA GLY A 404 16.46 0.04 2.92
C GLY A 404 16.99 -1.39 2.82
N GLY A 405 16.11 -2.38 2.89
CA GLY A 405 16.45 -3.80 2.72
C GLY A 405 15.43 -4.72 3.38
N PHE A 406 15.39 -5.98 2.92
CA PHE A 406 14.56 -6.99 3.57
C PHE A 406 15.24 -7.53 4.82
N LEU A 407 14.46 -7.74 5.87
CA LEU A 407 14.93 -8.43 7.08
C LEU A 407 15.35 -9.88 6.75
N SER A 408 16.39 -10.36 7.42
CA SER A 408 16.79 -11.77 7.35
C SER A 408 15.69 -12.69 7.90
N ASP A 409 15.71 -13.98 7.52
CA ASP A 409 14.78 -14.96 8.09
C ASP A 409 14.95 -15.07 9.61
N SER A 410 16.19 -15.00 10.10
CA SER A 410 16.52 -15.02 11.52
C SER A 410 15.89 -13.83 12.26
N ASP A 411 16.03 -12.60 11.74
CA ASP A 411 15.46 -11.42 12.37
C ASP A 411 13.93 -11.47 12.36
N ARG A 412 13.31 -11.96 11.26
CA ARG A 412 11.86 -12.19 11.21
C ARG A 412 11.37 -13.20 12.26
N ASP A 413 12.14 -14.27 12.48
CA ASP A 413 11.81 -15.28 13.51
C ASP A 413 11.92 -14.69 14.91
N ILE A 414 12.95 -13.88 15.17
CA ILE A 414 13.10 -13.14 16.43
C ILE A 414 11.89 -12.20 16.65
N CYS A 415 11.51 -11.42 15.65
CA CYS A 415 10.33 -10.56 15.74
C CYS A 415 9.05 -11.36 16.06
N ARG A 416 8.84 -12.51 15.40
CA ARG A 416 7.68 -13.39 15.71
C ARG A 416 7.73 -13.92 17.15
N GLU A 417 8.91 -14.25 17.66
CA GLU A 417 9.08 -14.73 19.03
C GLU A 417 8.80 -13.63 20.05
N LEU A 418 9.22 -12.39 19.79
CA LEU A 418 8.88 -11.24 20.63
C LEU A 418 7.36 -11.05 20.71
N HIS A 419 6.65 -11.13 19.58
CA HIS A 419 5.17 -11.04 19.59
C HIS A 419 4.48 -12.22 20.30
N ARG A 420 5.00 -13.43 20.17
CA ARG A 420 4.51 -14.59 20.97
C ARG A 420 4.76 -14.37 22.45
N GLY A 421 5.95 -13.86 22.80
CA GLY A 421 6.30 -13.52 24.17
C GLY A 421 5.37 -12.44 24.74
N LEU A 422 5.12 -11.38 23.97
CA LEU A 422 4.17 -10.33 24.34
C LEU A 422 2.76 -10.87 24.62
N ALA A 423 2.26 -11.73 23.74
CA ALA A 423 0.94 -12.33 23.90
C ALA A 423 0.85 -13.27 25.11
N ALA A 424 1.93 -14.02 25.42
CA ALA A 424 1.93 -15.03 26.48
C ALA A 424 2.28 -14.48 27.87
N ARG A 425 3.16 -13.47 27.94
CA ARG A 425 3.78 -12.98 29.20
C ARG A 425 3.58 -11.49 29.44
N GLY A 426 2.97 -10.77 28.47
CA GLY A 426 2.83 -9.33 28.54
C GLY A 426 4.07 -8.54 28.13
N PRO A 427 4.05 -7.22 28.30
CA PRO A 427 5.09 -6.28 27.80
C PRO A 427 6.51 -6.55 28.30
N GLU A 428 6.67 -7.16 29.46
CA GLU A 428 7.97 -7.55 30.03
C GLU A 428 8.78 -8.50 29.12
N ALA A 429 8.09 -9.22 28.21
CA ALA A 429 8.74 -10.08 27.23
C ALA A 429 9.54 -9.30 26.16
N LEU A 430 9.35 -8.01 26.08
CA LEU A 430 10.04 -7.12 25.13
C LEU A 430 11.28 -6.46 25.74
N ALA A 431 11.52 -6.64 27.05
CA ALA A 431 12.67 -6.09 27.74
C ALA A 431 13.92 -6.94 27.54
N GLY A 432 15.11 -6.29 27.64
CA GLY A 432 16.40 -6.93 27.56
C GLY A 432 17.05 -6.88 26.17
N GLU A 433 18.26 -7.42 26.07
CA GLU A 433 19.01 -7.48 24.83
C GLU A 433 18.43 -8.54 23.88
N VAL A 434 18.18 -8.16 22.64
CA VAL A 434 17.69 -9.04 21.59
C VAL A 434 18.77 -9.16 20.51
N PRO A 435 19.15 -10.40 20.09
CA PRO A 435 20.27 -10.63 19.19
C PRO A 435 19.90 -10.38 17.71
N PHE A 436 19.45 -9.19 17.39
CA PHE A 436 19.17 -8.78 16.02
C PHE A 436 20.45 -8.65 15.20
N THR A 437 20.37 -9.01 13.91
CA THR A 437 21.43 -8.77 12.94
C THR A 437 21.22 -7.49 12.14
N ASP A 438 19.97 -7.09 11.93
CA ASP A 438 19.63 -5.83 11.26
C ASP A 438 19.73 -4.65 12.24
N LYS A 439 20.56 -3.67 11.88
CA LYS A 439 20.86 -2.50 12.72
C LYS A 439 19.65 -1.61 13.02
N ARG A 440 18.56 -1.71 12.26
CA ARG A 440 17.34 -0.91 12.46
C ARG A 440 16.49 -1.43 13.63
N LEU A 441 16.49 -2.75 13.83
CA LEU A 441 15.55 -3.41 14.76
C LEU A 441 15.72 -3.06 16.24
N PRO A 442 16.93 -2.88 16.79
CA PRO A 442 17.07 -2.45 18.19
C PRO A 442 16.40 -1.10 18.48
N GLU A 443 16.55 -0.14 17.57
CA GLU A 443 15.92 1.18 17.72
C GLU A 443 14.41 1.10 17.52
N LEU A 444 13.94 0.31 16.53
CA LEU A 444 12.50 0.08 16.33
C LEU A 444 11.84 -0.58 17.55
N LEU A 445 12.49 -1.59 18.16
CA LEU A 445 11.99 -2.23 19.39
C LEU A 445 11.91 -1.23 20.55
N PHE A 446 12.94 -0.42 20.74
CA PHE A 446 12.95 0.63 21.76
C PHE A 446 11.78 1.60 21.57
N ARG A 447 11.61 2.16 20.37
CA ARG A 447 10.53 3.11 20.09
C ARG A 447 9.14 2.48 20.16
N MET A 448 9.00 1.21 19.72
CA MET A 448 7.75 0.45 19.86
C MET A 448 7.36 0.28 21.33
N ARG A 449 8.33 -0.07 22.21
CA ARG A 449 8.12 -0.16 23.65
C ARG A 449 7.73 1.18 24.23
N ALA A 450 8.45 2.23 23.89
CA ALA A 450 8.22 3.58 24.41
C ALA A 450 6.81 4.12 24.08
N ARG A 451 6.28 3.81 22.91
CA ARG A 451 4.93 4.23 22.49
C ARG A 451 3.82 3.40 23.11
N ASN A 452 4.01 2.08 23.19
CA ASN A 452 2.91 1.16 23.52
C ASN A 452 2.96 0.68 24.96
N PHE A 453 4.15 0.67 25.58
CA PHE A 453 4.41 0.08 26.91
C PHE A 453 5.44 0.91 27.68
N PRO A 454 5.20 2.23 27.89
CA PRO A 454 6.19 3.12 28.54
C PRO A 454 6.58 2.64 29.93
N GLU A 455 5.70 1.92 30.63
CA GLU A 455 5.96 1.32 31.95
C GLU A 455 7.08 0.27 31.96
N THR A 456 7.49 -0.23 30.80
CA THR A 456 8.60 -1.20 30.67
C THR A 456 9.97 -0.54 30.47
N LEU A 457 10.01 0.78 30.37
CA LEU A 457 11.26 1.52 30.16
C LEU A 457 12.01 1.73 31.47
N SER A 458 13.34 1.66 31.44
CA SER A 458 14.18 2.14 32.52
C SER A 458 14.18 3.68 32.57
N GLU A 459 14.68 4.25 33.66
CA GLU A 459 14.81 5.71 33.79
C GLU A 459 15.68 6.31 32.68
N GLU A 460 16.75 5.62 32.29
CA GLU A 460 17.63 6.05 31.20
C GLU A 460 16.92 5.97 29.83
N GLU A 461 16.11 4.93 29.62
CA GLU A 461 15.30 4.78 28.41
C GLU A 461 14.20 5.85 28.34
N HIS A 462 13.58 6.23 29.48
CA HIS A 462 12.61 7.34 29.52
C HIS A 462 13.27 8.68 29.12
N GLN A 463 14.42 8.98 29.68
CA GLN A 463 15.16 10.21 29.32
C GLN A 463 15.55 10.21 27.84
N ARG A 464 16.04 9.08 27.32
CA ARG A 464 16.38 8.94 25.90
C ARG A 464 15.14 9.15 25.01
N TRP A 465 13.98 8.61 25.39
CA TRP A 465 12.72 8.78 24.67
C TRP A 465 12.26 10.24 24.65
N GLN A 466 12.31 10.93 25.79
CA GLN A 466 11.96 12.34 25.88
C GLN A 466 12.86 13.22 25.00
N ILE A 467 14.18 12.99 25.04
CA ILE A 467 15.14 13.72 24.19
C ILE A 467 14.83 13.49 22.72
N TRP A 468 14.57 12.24 22.34
CA TRP A 468 14.24 11.91 20.95
C TRP A 468 12.91 12.54 20.50
N CYS A 469 11.85 12.50 21.31
CA CYS A 469 10.58 13.18 21.02
C CYS A 469 10.78 14.67 20.83
N PHE A 470 11.51 15.31 21.74
CA PHE A 470 11.81 16.75 21.65
C PHE A 470 12.56 17.09 20.34
N GLN A 471 13.60 16.34 20.02
CA GLN A 471 14.35 16.53 18.77
C GLN A 471 13.46 16.36 17.55
N ARG A 472 12.66 15.27 17.51
CA ARG A 472 11.74 15.00 16.40
C ARG A 472 10.70 16.10 16.19
N LEU A 473 10.20 16.71 17.27
CA LEU A 473 9.18 17.74 17.21
C LEU A 473 9.74 19.15 16.94
N THR A 474 11.03 19.37 17.14
CA THR A 474 11.65 20.71 17.02
C THR A 474 12.66 20.84 15.88
N ASP A 475 13.23 19.73 15.41
CA ASP A 475 14.22 19.73 14.33
C ASP A 475 13.60 19.20 13.03
N ALA A 476 13.50 20.05 12.01
CA ALA A 476 12.96 19.70 10.70
C ALA A 476 13.73 18.56 9.99
N THR A 477 14.98 18.29 10.40
CA THR A 477 15.81 17.21 9.84
C THR A 477 15.60 15.87 10.54
N ALA A 478 14.89 15.84 11.68
CA ALA A 478 14.65 14.63 12.48
C ALA A 478 13.54 13.72 11.95
N GLY A 479 13.02 13.99 10.74
CA GLY A 479 12.09 13.11 10.02
C GLY A 479 10.62 13.22 10.43
N ALA A 480 10.22 14.26 11.18
CA ALA A 480 8.81 14.59 11.37
C ALA A 480 8.26 15.32 10.13
N SER A 481 6.97 15.19 9.87
CA SER A 481 6.27 15.89 8.77
C SER A 481 6.09 17.37 9.04
N ILE A 482 6.06 17.75 10.32
CA ILE A 482 5.88 19.13 10.78
C ILE A 482 6.59 19.34 12.13
N THR A 483 7.20 20.50 12.31
CA THR A 483 7.76 20.92 13.60
C THR A 483 6.72 21.65 14.45
N LEU A 484 6.95 21.76 15.76
CA LEU A 484 6.08 22.54 16.66
C LEU A 484 5.94 24.00 16.24
N GLU A 485 7.02 24.63 15.76
CA GLU A 485 7.00 26.01 15.27
C GLU A 485 6.05 26.14 14.06
N ASP A 486 6.23 25.30 13.05
CA ASP A 486 5.36 25.28 11.85
C ASP A 486 3.93 24.90 12.20
N TYR A 487 3.73 24.00 13.13
CA TYR A 487 2.42 23.56 13.61
C TYR A 487 1.62 24.74 14.19
N PHE A 488 2.17 25.48 15.16
CA PHE A 488 1.48 26.62 15.76
C PHE A 488 1.30 27.77 14.77
N ARG A 489 2.26 27.99 13.86
CA ARG A 489 2.12 28.96 12.78
C ARG A 489 0.93 28.61 11.88
N GLN A 490 0.84 27.34 11.41
CA GLN A 490 -0.30 26.89 10.60
C GLN A 490 -1.64 26.98 11.34
N LEU A 491 -1.70 26.62 12.63
CA LEU A 491 -2.92 26.76 13.42
C LEU A 491 -3.40 28.21 13.50
N SER A 492 -2.47 29.16 13.66
CA SER A 492 -2.78 30.59 13.68
C SER A 492 -3.37 31.07 12.34
N GLU A 493 -2.83 30.60 11.21
CA GLU A 493 -3.33 30.89 9.87
C GLU A 493 -4.72 30.29 9.65
N LEU A 494 -4.91 29.00 10.02
CA LEU A 494 -6.17 28.29 9.88
C LEU A 494 -7.29 28.85 10.76
N ARG A 495 -6.97 29.38 11.93
CA ARG A 495 -7.92 30.07 12.81
C ARG A 495 -8.60 31.26 12.14
N VAL A 496 -7.85 31.97 11.28
CA VAL A 496 -8.39 33.09 10.48
C VAL A 496 -9.17 32.59 9.26
N GLN A 497 -8.66 31.54 8.62
CA GLN A 497 -9.24 31.02 7.38
C GLN A 497 -10.53 30.20 7.60
N TYR A 498 -10.63 29.47 8.72
CA TYR A 498 -11.74 28.56 9.06
C TYR A 498 -12.33 28.89 10.44
N PRO A 499 -12.96 30.07 10.65
CA PRO A 499 -13.49 30.47 11.95
C PRO A 499 -14.60 29.52 12.47
N GLU A 500 -15.29 28.79 11.59
CA GLU A 500 -16.29 27.78 11.95
C GLU A 500 -15.68 26.51 12.55
N ARG A 501 -14.37 26.30 12.40
CA ARG A 501 -13.60 25.16 12.93
C ARG A 501 -12.83 25.50 14.22
N ILE A 502 -13.10 26.61 14.86
CA ILE A 502 -12.35 27.14 16.01
C ILE A 502 -12.21 26.12 17.17
N SER A 503 -13.26 25.29 17.40
CA SER A 503 -13.22 24.27 18.46
C SER A 503 -12.14 23.23 18.20
N LEU A 504 -12.08 22.68 16.97
CA LEU A 504 -11.07 21.70 16.58
C LEU A 504 -9.66 22.29 16.58
N ILE A 505 -9.51 23.54 16.10
CA ILE A 505 -8.21 24.25 16.13
C ILE A 505 -7.74 24.43 17.56
N THR A 506 -8.64 24.77 18.49
CA THR A 506 -8.28 24.90 19.92
C THR A 506 -7.89 23.53 20.53
N GLU A 507 -8.54 22.44 20.14
CA GLU A 507 -8.12 21.10 20.55
C GLU A 507 -6.69 20.78 20.05
N LEU A 508 -6.39 21.13 18.80
CA LEU A 508 -5.04 20.96 18.24
C LEU A 508 -3.99 21.80 18.97
N GLU A 509 -4.29 23.08 19.27
CA GLU A 509 -3.39 23.94 20.07
C GLU A 509 -3.10 23.31 21.45
N ASN A 510 -4.15 22.88 22.16
CA ASN A 510 -4.00 22.21 23.46
C ASN A 510 -3.18 20.92 23.37
N TRP A 511 -3.26 20.19 22.25
CA TRP A 511 -2.41 19.02 22.01
C TRP A 511 -0.94 19.43 21.89
N GLY A 512 -0.62 20.42 21.04
CA GLY A 512 0.75 20.92 20.88
C GLY A 512 1.34 21.41 22.19
N ASP A 513 0.57 22.17 22.99
CA ASP A 513 0.98 22.66 24.31
C ASP A 513 1.26 21.49 25.28
N SER A 514 0.47 20.43 25.25
CA SER A 514 0.67 19.25 26.10
C SER A 514 1.94 18.46 25.80
N LEU A 515 2.49 18.58 24.59
CA LEU A 515 3.76 17.94 24.21
C LEU A 515 4.99 18.74 24.64
N LEU A 516 4.80 19.99 25.07
CA LEU A 516 5.85 20.88 25.61
C LEU A 516 5.94 20.82 27.14
N ALA A 517 4.91 20.30 27.81
CA ALA A 517 4.81 20.17 29.26
C ALA A 517 5.53 18.92 29.78
#